data_77e72a9ea7796c44505ae7462d1f4b87
#
_entry.id   77e72a9ea7796c44505ae7462d1f4b87
#
_cell.length_a   1.000
_cell.length_b   1.000
_cell.length_c   1.000
_cell.angle_alpha   90.00
_cell.angle_beta   90.00
_cell.angle_gamma   90.00
#
_symmetry.space_group_name_H-M   'P 1'
#
loop_
_entity.id
_entity.type
_entity.pdbx_description
1 polymer ?
#
loop_
_entity_poly.entity_id
_entity_poly.type
_entity_poly.pdbx_seq_one_letter_code
_entity_poly.pdbx_strand_id
1 'polypeptide(L)'
;SGNLLANLKGDERMEPASITKLMTAYVVYKALKSGKIHLTDQVTISEKAWRTQGSKMFVKIGSQVPVEDLLMGMVVQSGNDATVALAEHIAGSEETFTKLMNQEAERLGMTNSHFTNAPGMPDPNHYMSARDIAVLARAIIQDFPEHYPRYSVRSFKYNNIEQQNRNRLLLTDASVDGVKT
;
A
#
# COMPACT_ATOMS: atom_id res chain seq x y z
N SER A 1 0.24 7.31 -20.94
CA SER A 1 -0.67 6.94 -22.04
C SER A 1 -1.63 5.88 -21.53
N GLY A 2 -2.20 5.04 -22.00
CA GLY A 2 -3.00 3.90 -21.58
C GLY A 2 -2.91 2.78 -22.62
N ASN A 3 -1.98 2.95 -23.57
CA ASN A 3 -1.80 2.00 -24.63
C ASN A 3 -1.12 0.73 -24.09
N LEU A 4 -1.71 -0.41 -24.40
CA LEU A 4 -1.15 -1.72 -24.09
C LEU A 4 -0.03 -2.01 -25.07
N LEU A 5 1.20 -2.09 -24.57
CA LEU A 5 2.40 -2.37 -25.38
C LEU A 5 2.74 -3.85 -25.46
N ALA A 6 2.43 -4.59 -24.39
CA ALA A 6 2.63 -6.04 -24.31
C ALA A 6 1.59 -6.66 -23.37
N ASN A 7 1.17 -7.88 -23.65
CA ASN A 7 0.26 -8.63 -22.82
C ASN A 7 0.60 -10.12 -22.83
N LEU A 8 0.87 -10.66 -21.66
CA LEU A 8 1.00 -12.09 -21.45
C LEU A 8 0.13 -12.47 -20.24
N LYS A 9 -1.02 -13.10 -20.47
CA LYS A 9 -1.97 -13.52 -19.42
C LYS A 9 -2.37 -12.38 -18.47
N GLY A 10 -2.49 -11.16 -18.97
CA GLY A 10 -2.70 -9.95 -18.15
C GLY A 10 -3.96 -9.98 -17.29
N ASP A 11 -4.95 -10.79 -17.65
CA ASP A 11 -6.22 -10.90 -16.93
C ASP A 11 -6.29 -12.12 -15.99
N GLU A 12 -5.23 -12.92 -15.92
CA GLU A 12 -5.16 -14.06 -14.99
C GLU A 12 -5.11 -13.57 -13.54
N ARG A 13 -5.96 -14.17 -12.69
CA ARG A 13 -6.01 -13.86 -11.26
C ARG A 13 -4.88 -14.56 -10.53
N MET A 14 -4.12 -13.83 -9.75
CA MET A 14 -2.97 -14.34 -9.00
C MET A 14 -2.98 -13.75 -7.58
N GLU A 15 -2.32 -14.43 -6.65
CA GLU A 15 -2.06 -13.89 -5.32
C GLU A 15 -1.10 -12.69 -5.44
N PRO A 16 -1.53 -11.48 -5.07
CA PRO A 16 -0.72 -10.27 -5.27
C PRO A 16 0.33 -10.07 -4.19
N ALA A 17 0.22 -10.76 -3.06
CA ALA A 17 1.05 -10.51 -1.89
C ALA A 17 1.13 -8.99 -1.57
N SER A 18 2.31 -8.45 -1.32
CA SER A 18 2.50 -7.03 -0.97
C SER A 18 2.19 -6.02 -2.08
N ILE A 19 1.94 -6.45 -3.31
CA ILE A 19 1.41 -5.56 -4.36
C ILE A 19 0.03 -5.02 -3.96
N THR A 20 -0.73 -5.74 -3.15
CA THR A 20 -1.96 -5.28 -2.49
C THR A 20 -1.82 -3.87 -1.87
N LYS A 21 -0.66 -3.56 -1.29
CA LYS A 21 -0.41 -2.27 -0.63
C LYS A 21 -0.46 -1.07 -1.57
N LEU A 22 -0.45 -1.28 -2.89
CA LEU A 22 -0.78 -0.22 -3.84
C LEU A 22 -2.24 0.24 -3.68
N MET A 23 -3.18 -0.70 -3.51
CA MET A 23 -4.57 -0.35 -3.27
C MET A 23 -4.76 0.26 -1.88
N THR A 24 -4.08 -0.27 -0.87
CA THR A 24 -4.07 0.34 0.47
C THR A 24 -3.57 1.78 0.42
N ALA A 25 -2.45 2.02 -0.26
CA ALA A 25 -1.90 3.37 -0.45
C ALA A 25 -2.88 4.28 -1.21
N TYR A 26 -3.53 3.76 -2.25
CA TYR A 26 -4.53 4.52 -3.02
C TYR A 26 -5.66 5.03 -2.11
N VAL A 27 -6.22 4.16 -1.27
CA VAL A 27 -7.27 4.53 -0.30
C VAL A 27 -6.75 5.55 0.73
N VAL A 28 -5.51 5.37 1.24
CA VAL A 28 -4.87 6.31 2.17
C VAL A 28 -4.69 7.68 1.51
N TYR A 29 -4.17 7.74 0.29
CA TYR A 29 -3.99 9.01 -0.44
C TYR A 29 -5.31 9.70 -0.72
N LYS A 30 -6.36 8.95 -1.02
CA LYS A 30 -7.70 9.49 -1.17
C LYS A 30 -8.24 10.10 0.13
N ALA A 31 -8.00 9.45 1.27
CA ALA A 31 -8.35 9.97 2.59
C ALA A 31 -7.58 11.26 2.94
N LEU A 32 -6.29 11.33 2.61
CA LEU A 32 -5.47 12.54 2.74
C LEU A 32 -6.00 13.68 1.85
N LYS A 33 -6.25 13.39 0.58
CA LYS A 33 -6.74 14.39 -0.39
C LYS A 33 -8.10 14.96 -0.02
N SER A 34 -8.96 14.16 0.60
CA SER A 34 -10.29 14.60 1.08
C SER A 34 -10.23 15.33 2.44
N GLY A 35 -9.08 15.39 3.09
CA GLY A 35 -8.94 15.97 4.44
C GLY A 35 -9.53 15.10 5.56
N LYS A 36 -9.86 13.84 5.27
CA LYS A 36 -10.35 12.89 6.29
C LYS A 36 -9.27 12.54 7.31
N ILE A 37 -8.02 12.48 6.86
CA ILE A 37 -6.82 12.32 7.69
C ILE A 37 -5.74 13.28 7.24
N HIS A 38 -4.75 13.50 8.11
CA HIS A 38 -3.59 14.34 7.81
C HIS A 38 -2.29 13.57 8.08
N LEU A 39 -1.21 13.95 7.43
CA LEU A 39 0.10 13.28 7.60
C LEU A 39 0.62 13.36 9.04
N THR A 40 0.21 14.39 9.78
CA THR A 40 0.60 14.63 11.17
C THR A 40 -0.28 13.92 12.21
N ASP A 41 -1.41 13.33 11.79
CA ASP A 41 -2.30 12.62 12.70
C ASP A 41 -1.58 11.48 13.40
N GLN A 42 -1.82 11.35 14.71
CA GLN A 42 -1.21 10.32 15.53
C GLN A 42 -2.08 9.07 15.55
N VAL A 43 -1.54 7.97 15.10
CA VAL A 43 -2.23 6.68 15.04
C VAL A 43 -1.82 5.84 16.24
N THR A 44 -2.79 5.43 17.04
CA THR A 44 -2.56 4.47 18.14
C THR A 44 -2.40 3.08 17.56
N ILE A 45 -1.27 2.43 17.84
CA ILE A 45 -0.99 1.08 17.34
C ILE A 45 -1.76 0.04 18.15
N SER A 46 -2.67 -0.65 17.47
CA SER A 46 -3.45 -1.75 18.04
C SER A 46 -2.61 -3.02 18.24
N GLU A 47 -3.10 -3.93 19.07
CA GLU A 47 -2.51 -5.26 19.21
C GLU A 47 -2.55 -6.04 17.89
N LYS A 48 -3.63 -5.91 17.10
CA LYS A 48 -3.77 -6.54 15.77
C LYS A 48 -2.66 -6.06 14.83
N ALA A 49 -2.47 -4.75 14.70
CA ALA A 49 -1.42 -4.18 13.87
C ALA A 49 -0.02 -4.67 14.32
N TRP A 50 0.27 -4.58 15.61
CA TRP A 50 1.56 -5.02 16.17
C TRP A 50 1.83 -6.52 15.95
N ARG A 51 0.81 -7.39 16.10
CA ARG A 51 0.94 -8.85 15.92
C ARG A 51 1.02 -9.28 14.45
N THR A 52 0.63 -8.41 13.50
CA THR A 52 0.58 -8.78 12.08
C THR A 52 1.92 -9.35 11.61
N GLN A 53 1.87 -10.52 10.98
CA GLN A 53 3.06 -11.25 10.55
C GLN A 53 3.65 -10.70 9.24
N GLY A 54 4.84 -11.17 8.89
CA GLY A 54 5.56 -10.79 7.67
C GLY A 54 6.45 -9.57 7.85
N SER A 55 6.60 -8.76 6.80
CA SER A 55 7.44 -7.56 6.84
C SER A 55 6.90 -6.53 7.83
N LYS A 56 7.79 -5.90 8.60
CA LYS A 56 7.42 -4.94 9.65
C LYS A 56 8.29 -3.67 9.57
N MET A 57 7.69 -2.53 9.95
CA MET A 57 8.47 -1.35 10.32
C MET A 57 8.81 -1.31 11.83
N PHE A 58 8.33 -2.30 12.58
CA PHE A 58 8.56 -2.49 14.02
C PHE A 58 7.90 -1.42 14.91
N VAL A 59 6.63 -1.14 14.65
CA VAL A 59 5.79 -0.33 15.56
C VAL A 59 5.59 -1.05 16.89
N LYS A 60 5.42 -0.27 17.97
CA LYS A 60 5.15 -0.80 19.31
C LYS A 60 3.66 -0.68 19.64
N ILE A 61 3.09 -1.74 20.24
CA ILE A 61 1.71 -1.72 20.72
C ILE A 61 1.47 -0.53 21.65
N GLY A 62 0.34 0.15 21.46
CA GLY A 62 -0.07 1.32 22.25
C GLY A 62 0.71 2.61 21.97
N SER A 63 1.75 2.57 21.13
CA SER A 63 2.46 3.80 20.75
C SER A 63 1.64 4.65 19.79
N GLN A 64 1.97 5.95 19.76
CA GLN A 64 1.43 6.90 18.81
C GLN A 64 2.45 7.09 17.67
N VAL A 65 2.02 6.87 16.44
CA VAL A 65 2.88 6.97 15.26
C VAL A 65 2.23 7.88 14.23
N PRO A 66 2.94 8.88 13.67
CA PRO A 66 2.39 9.75 12.63
C PRO A 66 1.97 8.95 11.39
N VAL A 67 0.89 9.37 10.73
CA VAL A 67 0.43 8.81 9.44
C VAL A 67 1.58 8.80 8.41
N GLU A 68 2.39 9.87 8.36
CA GLU A 68 3.55 9.94 7.45
C GLU A 68 4.54 8.80 7.67
N ASP A 69 4.90 8.51 8.93
CA ASP A 69 5.84 7.44 9.26
C ASP A 69 5.27 6.05 8.90
N LEU A 70 3.97 5.84 9.16
CA LEU A 70 3.29 4.60 8.77
C LEU A 70 3.24 4.43 7.26
N LEU A 71 2.97 5.51 6.51
CA LEU A 71 3.02 5.52 5.05
C LEU A 71 4.41 5.16 4.53
N MET A 72 5.46 5.77 5.09
CA MET A 72 6.84 5.47 4.71
C MET A 72 7.20 4.02 5.03
N GLY A 73 6.82 3.53 6.21
CA GLY A 73 7.03 2.13 6.60
C GLY A 73 6.30 1.14 5.67
N MET A 74 5.08 1.46 5.25
CA MET A 74 4.30 0.67 4.30
C MET A 74 4.91 0.68 2.90
N VAL A 75 5.30 1.84 2.39
CA VAL A 75 5.79 2.00 1.00
C VAL A 75 7.22 1.48 0.86
N VAL A 76 8.13 1.88 1.74
CA VAL A 76 9.57 1.57 1.65
C VAL A 76 9.87 0.15 2.11
N GLN A 77 9.47 -0.19 3.33
CA GLN A 77 9.77 -1.49 3.96
C GLN A 77 8.69 -2.56 3.68
N SER A 78 7.55 -2.16 3.12
CA SER A 78 6.41 -3.07 2.97
C SER A 78 5.83 -3.55 4.32
N GLY A 79 5.88 -2.70 5.37
CA GLY A 79 5.46 -3.04 6.73
C GLY A 79 3.99 -3.41 6.82
N ASN A 80 3.68 -4.65 7.19
CA ASN A 80 2.31 -5.12 7.38
C ASN A 80 1.66 -4.50 8.62
N ASP A 81 2.45 -4.31 9.67
CA ASP A 81 2.06 -3.62 10.90
C ASP A 81 1.61 -2.18 10.64
N ALA A 82 2.39 -1.43 9.88
CA ALA A 82 2.04 -0.08 9.44
C ALA A 82 0.78 -0.06 8.58
N THR A 83 0.64 -1.05 7.69
CA THR A 83 -0.49 -1.19 6.77
C THR A 83 -1.82 -1.39 7.52
N VAL A 84 -1.83 -2.31 8.50
CA VAL A 84 -3.02 -2.57 9.33
C VAL A 84 -3.34 -1.35 10.20
N ALA A 85 -2.34 -0.70 10.79
CA ALA A 85 -2.55 0.50 11.59
C ALA A 85 -3.21 1.63 10.79
N LEU A 86 -2.76 1.88 9.55
CA LEU A 86 -3.38 2.86 8.65
C LEU A 86 -4.83 2.48 8.30
N ALA A 87 -5.08 1.20 8.01
CA ALA A 87 -6.42 0.72 7.69
C ALA A 87 -7.40 0.93 8.84
N GLU A 88 -7.00 0.57 10.06
CA GLU A 88 -7.81 0.76 11.26
C GLU A 88 -8.04 2.25 11.55
N HIS A 89 -7.03 3.09 11.39
CA HIS A 89 -7.15 4.53 11.62
C HIS A 89 -8.18 5.19 10.67
N ILE A 90 -8.19 4.79 9.39
CA ILE A 90 -9.06 5.39 8.36
C ILE A 90 -10.50 4.89 8.49
N ALA A 91 -10.69 3.59 8.77
CA ALA A 91 -11.99 2.95 8.66
C ALA A 91 -12.51 2.34 9.96
N GLY A 92 -11.77 2.48 11.06
CA GLY A 92 -12.11 1.90 12.37
C GLY A 92 -11.81 0.40 12.47
N SER A 93 -11.76 -0.32 11.35
CA SER A 93 -11.35 -1.73 11.28
C SER A 93 -10.80 -2.08 9.90
N GLU A 94 -9.98 -3.13 9.85
CA GLU A 94 -9.46 -3.64 8.58
C GLU A 94 -10.59 -4.18 7.67
N GLU A 95 -11.62 -4.79 8.24
CA GLU A 95 -12.79 -5.31 7.50
C GLU A 95 -13.56 -4.17 6.83
N THR A 96 -13.72 -3.04 7.50
CA THR A 96 -14.34 -1.85 6.89
C THR A 96 -13.42 -1.24 5.83
N PHE A 97 -12.11 -1.25 6.07
CA PHE A 97 -11.14 -0.75 5.11
C PHE A 97 -11.11 -1.58 3.82
N THR A 98 -11.21 -2.91 3.89
CA THR A 98 -11.27 -3.76 2.69
C THR A 98 -12.50 -3.49 1.84
N LYS A 99 -13.62 -3.09 2.44
CA LYS A 99 -14.79 -2.63 1.67
C LYS A 99 -14.45 -1.39 0.85
N LEU A 100 -13.70 -0.44 1.42
CA LEU A 100 -13.22 0.74 0.68
C LEU A 100 -12.27 0.34 -0.45
N MET A 101 -11.35 -0.62 -0.20
CA MET A 101 -10.45 -1.13 -1.25
C MET A 101 -11.23 -1.72 -2.43
N ASN A 102 -12.26 -2.53 -2.15
CA ASN A 102 -13.08 -3.15 -3.20
C ASN A 102 -13.96 -2.12 -3.94
N GLN A 103 -14.48 -1.12 -3.25
CA GLN A 103 -15.19 0.00 -3.89
C GLN A 103 -14.29 0.78 -4.85
N GLU A 104 -13.03 1.03 -4.47
CA GLU A 104 -12.08 1.70 -5.35
C GLU A 104 -11.66 0.81 -6.53
N ALA A 105 -11.52 -0.51 -6.32
CA ALA A 105 -11.26 -1.46 -7.40
C ALA A 105 -12.38 -1.43 -8.44
N GLU A 106 -13.64 -1.47 -8.01
CA GLU A 106 -14.81 -1.36 -8.88
C GLU A 106 -14.81 -0.02 -9.64
N ARG A 107 -14.59 1.10 -8.94
CA ARG A 107 -14.53 2.44 -9.54
C ARG A 107 -13.43 2.58 -10.59
N LEU A 108 -12.29 1.93 -10.39
CA LEU A 108 -11.16 1.93 -11.32
C LEU A 108 -11.33 0.91 -12.46
N GLY A 109 -12.38 0.10 -12.46
CA GLY A 109 -12.61 -0.94 -13.46
C GLY A 109 -11.69 -2.16 -13.30
N MET A 110 -11.20 -2.45 -12.10
CA MET A 110 -10.34 -3.58 -11.78
C MET A 110 -11.18 -4.87 -11.60
N THR A 111 -11.66 -5.42 -12.69
CA THR A 111 -12.65 -6.53 -12.70
C THR A 111 -12.08 -7.89 -12.30
N ASN A 112 -10.75 -8.02 -12.27
CA ASN A 112 -10.04 -9.23 -11.86
C ASN A 112 -9.22 -9.02 -10.58
N SER A 113 -9.77 -8.20 -9.65
CA SER A 113 -9.16 -7.95 -8.34
C SER A 113 -10.20 -7.99 -7.25
N HIS A 114 -9.82 -8.57 -6.10
CA HIS A 114 -10.63 -8.57 -4.89
C HIS A 114 -9.72 -8.58 -3.66
N PHE A 115 -10.08 -7.84 -2.62
CA PHE A 115 -9.29 -7.60 -1.43
C PHE A 115 -10.03 -8.09 -0.19
N THR A 116 -9.38 -8.96 0.59
CA THR A 116 -9.88 -9.48 1.88
C THR A 116 -9.11 -8.94 3.08
N ASN A 117 -7.92 -8.37 2.85
CA ASN A 117 -7.10 -7.75 3.88
C ASN A 117 -6.25 -6.62 3.28
N ALA A 118 -5.73 -5.74 4.14
CA ALA A 118 -4.98 -4.57 3.70
C ALA A 118 -3.52 -4.86 3.29
N PRO A 119 -2.77 -5.78 3.95
CA PRO A 119 -1.36 -6.00 3.64
C PRO A 119 -1.10 -6.96 2.48
N GLY A 120 -2.07 -7.78 2.06
CA GLY A 120 -1.88 -8.81 1.04
C GLY A 120 -1.46 -10.17 1.62
N MET A 121 -2.02 -10.52 2.77
CA MET A 121 -1.86 -11.87 3.33
C MET A 121 -2.63 -12.89 2.48
N PRO A 122 -2.13 -14.13 2.38
CA PRO A 122 -2.79 -15.18 1.60
C PRO A 122 -4.24 -15.42 2.02
N ASP A 123 -5.13 -15.43 1.04
CA ASP A 123 -6.54 -15.80 1.18
C ASP A 123 -7.06 -16.22 -0.19
N PRO A 124 -7.86 -17.29 -0.30
CA PRO A 124 -8.38 -17.78 -1.59
C PRO A 124 -9.19 -16.74 -2.38
N ASN A 125 -9.79 -15.78 -1.68
CA ASN A 125 -10.58 -14.71 -2.27
C ASN A 125 -9.78 -13.39 -2.43
N HIS A 126 -8.46 -13.41 -2.17
CA HIS A 126 -7.59 -12.26 -2.31
C HIS A 126 -6.75 -12.38 -3.56
N TYR A 127 -7.07 -11.63 -4.60
CA TYR A 127 -6.39 -11.75 -5.89
C TYR A 127 -6.34 -10.43 -6.65
N MET A 128 -5.39 -10.32 -7.56
CA MET A 128 -5.28 -9.27 -8.57
C MET A 128 -4.82 -9.87 -9.90
N SER A 129 -5.13 -9.17 -11.00
CA SER A 129 -4.51 -9.44 -12.30
C SER A 129 -3.40 -8.44 -12.61
N ALA A 130 -2.46 -8.81 -13.49
CA ALA A 130 -1.40 -7.90 -13.93
C ALA A 130 -1.96 -6.65 -14.62
N ARG A 131 -3.06 -6.79 -15.36
CA ARG A 131 -3.77 -5.65 -15.97
C ARG A 131 -4.29 -4.69 -14.90
N ASP A 132 -4.94 -5.19 -13.87
CA ASP A 132 -5.51 -4.37 -12.81
C ASP A 132 -4.41 -3.68 -11.99
N ILE A 133 -3.27 -4.37 -11.76
CA ILE A 133 -2.09 -3.74 -11.14
C ILE A 133 -1.60 -2.55 -11.97
N ALA A 134 -1.54 -2.68 -13.30
CA ALA A 134 -1.15 -1.58 -14.18
C ALA A 134 -2.16 -0.42 -14.15
N VAL A 135 -3.46 -0.72 -14.10
CA VAL A 135 -4.53 0.28 -13.94
C VAL A 135 -4.33 1.05 -12.63
N LEU A 136 -4.13 0.33 -11.53
CA LEU A 136 -3.95 0.92 -10.21
C LEU A 136 -2.67 1.76 -10.11
N ALA A 137 -1.55 1.26 -10.61
CA ALA A 137 -0.29 2.01 -10.63
C ALA A 137 -0.42 3.31 -11.43
N ARG A 138 -1.08 3.26 -12.59
CA ARG A 138 -1.38 4.46 -13.37
C ARG A 138 -2.27 5.44 -12.61
N ALA A 139 -3.31 4.94 -11.94
CA ALA A 139 -4.20 5.78 -11.14
C ALA A 139 -3.45 6.50 -10.01
N ILE A 140 -2.54 5.81 -9.29
CA ILE A 140 -1.70 6.43 -8.26
C ILE A 140 -0.88 7.60 -8.85
N ILE A 141 -0.24 7.39 -10.00
CA ILE A 141 0.60 8.42 -10.65
C ILE A 141 -0.25 9.63 -11.09
N GLN A 142 -1.46 9.38 -11.58
CA GLN A 142 -2.32 10.45 -12.12
C GLN A 142 -3.10 11.21 -11.05
N ASP A 143 -3.64 10.49 -10.05
CA ASP A 143 -4.54 11.07 -9.05
C ASP A 143 -3.80 11.65 -7.85
N PHE A 144 -2.56 11.15 -7.59
CA PHE A 144 -1.75 11.50 -6.41
C PHE A 144 -0.27 11.72 -6.76
N PRO A 145 0.04 12.58 -7.74
CA PRO A 145 1.43 12.83 -8.16
C PRO A 145 2.32 13.33 -7.01
N GLU A 146 1.73 14.03 -6.03
CA GLU A 146 2.41 14.52 -4.83
C GLU A 146 2.87 13.41 -3.87
N HIS A 147 2.23 12.25 -3.93
CA HIS A 147 2.56 11.09 -3.09
C HIS A 147 3.45 10.07 -3.80
N TYR A 148 3.46 10.06 -5.13
CA TYR A 148 4.22 9.10 -5.95
C TYR A 148 5.73 9.08 -5.64
N PRO A 149 6.42 10.22 -5.39
CA PRO A 149 7.85 10.23 -5.07
C PRO A 149 8.26 9.36 -3.87
N ARG A 150 7.32 9.01 -2.97
CA ARG A 150 7.59 8.10 -1.84
C ARG A 150 8.07 6.72 -2.29
N TYR A 151 7.64 6.26 -3.49
CA TYR A 151 8.04 4.95 -4.02
C TYR A 151 9.51 4.91 -4.44
N SER A 152 10.13 6.05 -4.70
CA SER A 152 11.56 6.16 -5.05
C SER A 152 12.48 6.38 -3.84
N VAL A 153 11.94 6.51 -2.64
CA VAL A 153 12.75 6.68 -1.43
C VAL A 153 13.53 5.40 -1.16
N ARG A 154 14.87 5.53 -1.08
CA ARG A 154 15.79 4.39 -0.98
C ARG A 154 15.87 3.78 0.41
N SER A 155 15.79 4.59 1.45
CA SER A 155 15.77 4.13 2.84
C SER A 155 14.90 5.03 3.71
N PHE A 156 14.44 4.46 4.82
CA PHE A 156 13.62 5.11 5.82
C PHE A 156 14.06 4.67 7.21
N LYS A 157 14.22 5.61 8.12
CA LYS A 157 14.65 5.32 9.50
C LYS A 157 13.49 5.51 10.46
N TYR A 158 13.17 4.46 11.21
CA TYR A 158 12.17 4.48 12.28
C TYR A 158 12.72 3.79 13.52
N ASN A 159 12.53 4.39 14.72
CA ASN A 159 13.04 3.88 16.00
C ASN A 159 14.52 3.48 15.96
N ASN A 160 15.37 4.29 15.34
CA ASN A 160 16.80 4.01 15.10
C ASN A 160 17.09 2.78 14.24
N ILE A 161 16.09 2.19 13.60
CA ILE A 161 16.24 1.10 12.64
C ILE A 161 16.17 1.70 11.24
N GLU A 162 17.28 1.60 10.50
CA GLU A 162 17.28 1.97 9.08
C GLU A 162 16.75 0.81 8.23
N GLN A 163 15.79 1.11 7.38
CA GLN A 163 15.07 0.15 6.56
C GLN A 163 15.20 0.55 5.09
N GLN A 164 15.74 -0.33 4.29
CA GLN A 164 15.94 -0.09 2.86
C GLN A 164 14.67 -0.41 2.08
N ASN A 165 14.48 0.32 0.97
CA ASN A 165 13.43 0.00 0.02
C ASN A 165 13.66 -1.41 -0.55
N ARG A 166 12.59 -2.20 -0.58
CA ARG A 166 12.65 -3.58 -1.09
C ARG A 166 12.76 -3.65 -2.61
N ASN A 167 12.43 -2.58 -3.32
CA ASN A 167 12.68 -2.47 -4.75
C ASN A 167 14.16 -2.20 -5.02
N ARG A 168 14.94 -3.26 -5.20
CA ARG A 168 16.39 -3.18 -5.42
C ARG A 168 16.77 -2.46 -6.70
N LEU A 169 15.87 -2.39 -7.70
CA LEU A 169 16.14 -1.66 -8.94
C LEU A 169 16.38 -0.17 -8.70
N LEU A 170 15.79 0.41 -7.65
CA LEU A 170 16.08 1.79 -7.25
C LEU A 170 17.54 2.05 -6.90
N LEU A 171 18.29 0.99 -6.54
CA LEU A 171 19.71 1.09 -6.17
C LEU A 171 20.64 0.92 -7.36
N THR A 172 20.19 0.26 -8.42
CA THR A 172 21.00 -0.16 -9.56
C THR A 172 20.66 0.54 -10.86
N ASP A 173 19.46 1.12 -10.97
CA ASP A 173 18.97 1.77 -12.19
C ASP A 173 18.35 3.13 -11.85
N ALA A 174 18.97 4.20 -12.31
CA ALA A 174 18.53 5.57 -12.04
C ALA A 174 17.23 5.96 -12.78
N SER A 175 16.79 5.18 -13.76
CA SER A 175 15.53 5.40 -14.48
C SER A 175 14.31 4.82 -13.76
N VAL A 176 14.53 3.99 -12.74
CA VAL A 176 13.47 3.37 -11.95
C VAL A 176 13.04 4.30 -10.81
N ASP A 177 11.76 4.60 -10.72
CA ASP A 177 11.17 5.50 -9.72
C ASP A 177 10.04 4.85 -8.88
N GLY A 178 9.75 3.58 -9.10
CA GLY A 178 8.69 2.83 -8.39
C GLY A 178 8.54 1.42 -8.97
N VAL A 179 7.49 0.72 -8.59
CA VAL A 179 6.43 1.14 -7.66
C VAL A 179 6.54 0.35 -6.35
N LYS A 180 6.13 -0.92 -6.39
CA LYS A 180 6.02 -1.75 -5.18
C LYS A 180 6.51 -3.17 -5.44
N THR A 181 7.09 -3.77 -4.41
CA THR A 181 7.52 -5.17 -4.39
C THR A 181 6.80 -5.93 -3.30
#